data_be8386ec3551b14412990577600664be
#
_entry.id   be8386ec3551b14412990577600664be
#
_cell.length_a   1.000
_cell.length_b   1.000
_cell.length_c   1.000
_cell.angle_alpha   90.00
_cell.angle_beta   90.00
_cell.angle_gamma   90.00
#
_symmetry.space_group_name_H-M   'P 1'
#
loop_
_entity.id
_entity.type
_entity.pdbx_description
1 polymer ?
#
loop_
_entity_poly.entity_id
_entity_poly.type
_entity_poly.pdbx_seq_one_letter_code
_entity_poly.pdbx_strand_id
1 'polypeptide(L)'
;MQPGFFTMPVHKLNKDWRQSLREDQEAFLLADELGFTEAYVGEHSTDQAENVTSCTLFLATLAGRVRRMRLGTGTVNLPNTHPVRVASEIAMLDHLLDGRLNFGISPGGLPSDAEAFGTLAADRNAMFVEAIDQVLQIWLSDPPYDIQGRFWNVTTRKTLVADIGQGIIPRPLQRPHPPIVCAVVAPFSKGITEAAARGWEPISANFLLPQWVRSHWPKYVEGCARGGRTADPANWRVAKSIFVADDAATARRYATDPDSPYRFYYSQMLTKMRRAGRAELFKRDRAMPDDAVTLDDVCKQLVIHGTPDAVAEQILAFREQTGDFGTLLYAGHDWADPALARRSMVLLAEQVMPRVNAALDRARVAAA
;
A
#
# COMPACT_ATOMS: atom_id res chain seq x y z
N MET A 1 3.56 -4.80 -17.78
CA MET A 1 3.48 -4.22 -16.42
C MET A 1 2.17 -3.45 -16.31
N GLN A 2 1.41 -3.61 -15.22
CA GLN A 2 0.12 -2.96 -15.02
C GLN A 2 0.27 -1.65 -14.24
N PRO A 3 -0.48 -0.60 -14.54
CA PRO A 3 -0.56 0.58 -13.69
C PRO A 3 -1.51 0.32 -12.52
N GLY A 4 -1.10 0.72 -11.33
CA GLY A 4 -1.92 0.76 -10.14
C GLY A 4 -1.72 2.08 -9.39
N PHE A 5 -2.54 2.34 -8.38
CA PHE A 5 -2.48 3.54 -7.55
C PHE A 5 -2.29 3.16 -6.08
N PHE A 6 -1.51 3.94 -5.37
CA PHE A 6 -1.35 3.80 -3.92
C PHE A 6 -1.30 5.19 -3.30
N THR A 7 -1.99 5.39 -2.22
CA THR A 7 -1.79 6.59 -1.42
C THR A 7 -1.77 6.30 0.07
N MET A 8 -0.80 6.87 0.73
CA MET A 8 -0.88 7.28 2.13
C MET A 8 -0.97 8.79 2.07
N PRO A 9 -2.19 9.33 2.14
CA PRO A 9 -2.42 10.72 1.77
C PRO A 9 -1.80 11.65 2.81
N VAL A 10 -0.62 12.16 2.47
CA VAL A 10 0.14 13.09 3.31
C VAL A 10 -0.10 14.50 2.80
N HIS A 11 -0.89 15.25 3.54
CA HIS A 11 -1.27 16.63 3.22
C HIS A 11 -0.62 17.65 4.16
N LYS A 12 -0.49 18.90 3.70
CA LYS A 12 0.00 19.99 4.58
C LYS A 12 -0.93 20.14 5.79
N LEU A 13 -0.36 20.37 6.98
CA LEU A 13 -1.09 20.40 8.25
C LEU A 13 -2.19 21.44 8.32
N ASN A 14 -2.11 22.52 7.53
CA ASN A 14 -3.08 23.61 7.45
C ASN A 14 -4.12 23.43 6.32
N LYS A 15 -4.08 22.33 5.57
CA LYS A 15 -5.07 22.06 4.53
C LYS A 15 -6.39 21.61 5.14
N ASP A 16 -7.50 22.10 4.59
CA ASP A 16 -8.84 21.69 5.05
C ASP A 16 -9.03 20.17 4.85
N TRP A 17 -9.44 19.49 5.92
CA TRP A 17 -9.58 18.02 5.91
C TRP A 17 -10.62 17.52 4.91
N ARG A 18 -11.74 18.24 4.76
CA ARG A 18 -12.76 17.86 3.77
C ARG A 18 -12.26 18.01 2.36
N GLN A 19 -11.45 19.04 2.10
CA GLN A 19 -10.81 19.23 0.81
C GLN A 19 -9.85 18.08 0.50
N SER A 20 -8.96 17.71 1.42
CA SER A 20 -8.00 16.62 1.24
C SER A 20 -8.73 15.29 0.97
N LEU A 21 -9.75 14.94 1.76
CA LEU A 21 -10.52 13.71 1.54
C LEU A 21 -11.24 13.69 0.18
N ARG A 22 -11.73 14.83 -0.31
CA ARG A 22 -12.33 14.91 -1.65
C ARG A 22 -11.30 14.72 -2.75
N GLU A 23 -10.14 15.35 -2.63
CA GLU A 23 -9.05 15.21 -3.59
C GLU A 23 -8.56 13.75 -3.66
N ASP A 24 -8.43 13.09 -2.50
CA ASP A 24 -8.06 11.68 -2.45
C ASP A 24 -9.11 10.79 -3.14
N GLN A 25 -10.41 11.04 -2.89
CA GLN A 25 -11.48 10.33 -3.61
C GLN A 25 -11.42 10.58 -5.12
N GLU A 26 -11.19 11.82 -5.54
CA GLU A 26 -11.05 12.18 -6.95
C GLU A 26 -9.86 11.49 -7.61
N ALA A 27 -8.74 11.32 -6.91
CA ALA A 27 -7.58 10.58 -7.42
C ALA A 27 -7.92 9.11 -7.70
N PHE A 28 -8.70 8.46 -6.82
CA PHE A 28 -9.17 7.09 -7.05
C PHE A 28 -10.12 6.99 -8.25
N LEU A 29 -11.04 7.95 -8.39
CA LEU A 29 -11.97 7.96 -9.53
C LEU A 29 -11.24 8.17 -10.84
N LEU A 30 -10.30 9.12 -10.87
CA LEU A 30 -9.47 9.36 -12.03
C LEU A 30 -8.62 8.13 -12.39
N ALA A 31 -8.07 7.43 -11.40
CA ALA A 31 -7.33 6.19 -11.65
C ALA A 31 -8.22 5.11 -12.31
N ASP A 32 -9.48 4.94 -11.85
CA ASP A 32 -10.44 4.01 -12.49
C ASP A 32 -10.78 4.43 -13.93
N GLU A 33 -10.99 5.73 -14.16
CA GLU A 33 -11.25 6.28 -15.51
C GLU A 33 -10.07 6.05 -16.46
N LEU A 34 -8.86 6.20 -15.98
CA LEU A 34 -7.61 6.01 -16.73
C LEU A 34 -7.22 4.53 -16.91
N GLY A 35 -7.98 3.59 -16.36
CA GLY A 35 -7.75 2.16 -16.55
C GLY A 35 -6.66 1.58 -15.66
N PHE A 36 -6.37 2.19 -14.53
CA PHE A 36 -5.56 1.55 -13.50
C PHE A 36 -6.25 0.28 -13.01
N THR A 37 -5.47 -0.75 -12.73
CA THR A 37 -6.03 -2.08 -12.42
C THR A 37 -6.41 -2.25 -10.97
N GLU A 38 -5.71 -1.59 -10.06
CA GLU A 38 -5.91 -1.65 -8.61
C GLU A 38 -5.46 -0.37 -7.92
N ALA A 39 -6.07 -0.07 -6.77
CA ALA A 39 -5.69 1.07 -5.94
C ALA A 39 -5.76 0.75 -4.45
N TYR A 40 -4.84 1.31 -3.68
CA TYR A 40 -4.72 1.09 -2.24
C TYR A 40 -4.67 2.40 -1.47
N VAL A 41 -5.28 2.41 -0.28
CA VAL A 41 -5.18 3.53 0.67
C VAL A 41 -4.78 3.04 2.05
N GLY A 42 -3.78 3.71 2.66
CA GLY A 42 -3.36 3.47 4.04
C GLY A 42 -4.23 4.17 5.07
N GLU A 43 -3.96 3.92 6.36
CA GLU A 43 -4.65 4.56 7.47
C GLU A 43 -3.71 4.88 8.62
N HIS A 44 -3.95 6.05 9.26
CA HIS A 44 -3.37 6.41 10.56
C HIS A 44 -4.38 7.20 11.38
N SER A 45 -4.59 6.79 12.64
CA SER A 45 -5.57 7.42 13.52
C SER A 45 -5.05 8.68 14.18
N THR A 46 -3.73 8.84 14.30
CA THR A 46 -3.08 9.90 15.10
C THR A 46 -2.10 10.76 14.31
N ASP A 47 -2.18 10.76 12.98
CA ASP A 47 -1.34 11.60 12.13
C ASP A 47 -2.18 12.63 11.38
N GLN A 48 -2.03 13.90 11.72
CA GLN A 48 -2.79 14.98 11.09
C GLN A 48 -2.43 15.18 9.60
N ALA A 49 -1.21 14.82 9.20
CA ALA A 49 -0.77 14.89 7.81
C ALA A 49 -1.30 13.71 7.00
N GLU A 50 -1.39 12.52 7.60
CA GLU A 50 -1.95 11.31 6.99
C GLU A 50 -3.40 11.12 7.43
N ASN A 51 -4.30 11.87 6.86
CA ASN A 51 -5.63 12.15 7.38
C ASN A 51 -6.72 11.12 7.06
N VAL A 52 -6.41 10.00 6.43
CA VAL A 52 -7.32 8.86 6.32
C VAL A 52 -7.20 8.01 7.59
N THR A 53 -8.19 8.14 8.47
CA THR A 53 -8.18 7.45 9.78
C THR A 53 -8.72 6.02 9.72
N SER A 54 -9.41 5.67 8.63
CA SER A 54 -9.93 4.32 8.35
C SER A 54 -9.96 4.09 6.86
N CYS A 55 -9.13 3.18 6.39
CA CYS A 55 -9.09 2.80 4.96
C CYS A 55 -10.40 2.10 4.54
N THR A 56 -11.02 1.30 5.39
CA THR A 56 -12.29 0.63 5.10
C THR A 56 -13.43 1.64 4.92
N LEU A 57 -13.52 2.63 5.80
CA LEU A 57 -14.53 3.70 5.71
C LEU A 57 -14.31 4.55 4.45
N PHE A 58 -13.07 4.90 4.14
CA PHE A 58 -12.74 5.65 2.93
C PHE A 58 -13.13 4.86 1.66
N LEU A 59 -12.75 3.59 1.56
CA LEU A 59 -13.07 2.75 0.41
C LEU A 59 -14.57 2.53 0.25
N ALA A 60 -15.33 2.45 1.34
CA ALA A 60 -16.80 2.32 1.28
C ALA A 60 -17.44 3.52 0.57
N THR A 61 -16.87 4.73 0.65
CA THR A 61 -17.37 5.91 -0.07
C THR A 61 -17.18 5.83 -1.59
N LEU A 62 -16.32 4.94 -2.05
CA LEU A 62 -16.00 4.72 -3.47
C LEU A 62 -16.76 3.54 -4.09
N ALA A 63 -17.40 2.70 -3.29
CA ALA A 63 -17.99 1.42 -3.72
C ALA A 63 -18.99 1.55 -4.90
N GLY A 64 -19.84 2.59 -4.89
CA GLY A 64 -20.78 2.83 -5.98
C GLY A 64 -20.22 3.69 -7.13
N ARG A 65 -18.98 4.15 -7.04
CA ARG A 65 -18.36 5.13 -7.95
C ARG A 65 -17.24 4.53 -8.79
N VAL A 66 -16.38 3.70 -8.20
CA VAL A 66 -15.33 2.93 -8.89
C VAL A 66 -15.94 1.68 -9.48
N ARG A 67 -15.76 1.45 -10.79
CA ARG A 67 -16.49 0.40 -11.52
C ARG A 67 -15.64 -0.78 -11.97
N ARG A 68 -14.38 -0.56 -12.28
CA ARG A 68 -13.49 -1.56 -12.91
C ARG A 68 -12.33 -1.94 -12.02
N MET A 69 -11.72 -0.95 -11.40
CA MET A 69 -10.51 -1.10 -10.61
C MET A 69 -10.79 -1.90 -9.32
N ARG A 70 -9.86 -2.76 -8.95
CA ARG A 70 -9.87 -3.37 -7.61
C ARG A 70 -9.46 -2.34 -6.58
N LEU A 71 -10.13 -2.33 -5.44
CA LEU A 71 -9.80 -1.44 -4.31
C LEU A 71 -9.19 -2.24 -3.18
N GLY A 72 -8.15 -1.70 -2.56
CA GLY A 72 -7.43 -2.39 -1.49
C GLY A 72 -7.17 -1.51 -0.27
N THR A 73 -7.20 -2.12 0.89
CA THR A 73 -6.63 -1.50 2.09
C THR A 73 -5.11 -1.52 1.99
N GLY A 74 -4.45 -0.44 2.36
CA GLY A 74 -3.00 -0.32 2.18
C GLY A 74 -2.27 0.29 3.37
N THR A 75 -2.56 -0.15 4.61
CA THR A 75 -3.16 -1.41 5.09
C THR A 75 -4.13 -1.20 6.26
N VAL A 76 -4.95 -2.21 6.58
CA VAL A 76 -5.57 -2.30 7.92
C VAL A 76 -4.50 -2.66 8.94
N ASN A 77 -4.37 -1.87 10.00
CA ASN A 77 -3.43 -2.10 11.10
C ASN A 77 -4.06 -3.03 12.14
N LEU A 78 -3.96 -4.35 11.92
CA LEU A 78 -4.69 -5.36 12.68
C LEU A 78 -4.57 -5.28 14.23
N PRO A 79 -3.39 -4.95 14.83
CA PRO A 79 -3.30 -4.80 16.28
C PRO A 79 -4.12 -3.65 16.89
N ASN A 80 -4.63 -2.76 16.07
CA ASN A 80 -5.42 -1.61 16.53
C ASN A 80 -6.92 -1.91 16.64
N THR A 81 -7.37 -3.10 16.18
CA THR A 81 -8.81 -3.41 16.06
C THR A 81 -9.09 -4.87 16.41
N HIS A 82 -10.23 -5.12 17.06
CA HIS A 82 -10.65 -6.49 17.40
C HIS A 82 -10.92 -7.32 16.14
N PRO A 83 -10.46 -8.60 16.03
CA PRO A 83 -10.62 -9.44 14.84
C PRO A 83 -12.07 -9.59 14.33
N VAL A 84 -13.05 -9.64 15.22
CA VAL A 84 -14.49 -9.67 14.83
C VAL A 84 -14.88 -8.43 14.03
N ARG A 85 -14.39 -7.26 14.45
CA ARG A 85 -14.67 -6.00 13.75
C ARG A 85 -14.04 -6.01 12.37
N VAL A 86 -12.78 -6.43 12.27
CA VAL A 86 -12.09 -6.56 10.98
C VAL A 86 -12.81 -7.55 10.07
N ALA A 87 -13.14 -8.75 10.57
CA ALA A 87 -13.82 -9.78 9.77
C ALA A 87 -15.16 -9.28 9.22
N SER A 88 -15.98 -8.61 10.04
CA SER A 88 -17.29 -8.11 9.61
C SER A 88 -17.20 -6.93 8.66
N GLU A 89 -16.30 -5.97 8.88
CA GLU A 89 -16.11 -4.81 8.00
C GLU A 89 -15.56 -5.20 6.64
N ILE A 90 -14.55 -6.05 6.60
CA ILE A 90 -13.93 -6.53 5.36
C ILE A 90 -14.94 -7.36 4.56
N ALA A 91 -15.72 -8.22 5.22
CA ALA A 91 -16.78 -8.97 4.54
C ALA A 91 -17.81 -8.02 3.92
N MET A 92 -18.30 -7.03 4.68
CA MET A 92 -19.27 -6.05 4.18
C MET A 92 -18.68 -5.23 3.01
N LEU A 93 -17.43 -4.77 3.14
CA LEU A 93 -16.76 -3.99 2.09
C LEU A 93 -16.58 -4.81 0.81
N ASP A 94 -16.24 -6.10 0.92
CA ASP A 94 -16.10 -6.99 -0.23
C ASP A 94 -17.43 -7.16 -1.00
N HIS A 95 -18.55 -7.26 -0.28
CA HIS A 95 -19.90 -7.24 -0.91
C HIS A 95 -20.22 -5.89 -1.55
N LEU A 96 -19.92 -4.76 -0.89
CA LEU A 96 -20.12 -3.43 -1.45
C LEU A 96 -19.29 -3.18 -2.72
N LEU A 97 -18.16 -3.84 -2.84
CA LEU A 97 -17.25 -3.76 -3.98
C LEU A 97 -17.45 -4.87 -5.02
N ASP A 98 -18.52 -5.67 -4.92
CA ASP A 98 -18.83 -6.78 -5.82
C ASP A 98 -17.64 -7.74 -6.03
N GLY A 99 -16.91 -8.08 -4.94
CA GLY A 99 -15.75 -8.97 -4.97
C GLY A 99 -14.48 -8.35 -5.59
N ARG A 100 -14.39 -7.02 -5.66
CA ARG A 100 -13.20 -6.31 -6.15
C ARG A 100 -12.29 -5.80 -5.01
N LEU A 101 -12.43 -6.34 -3.81
CA LEU A 101 -11.58 -6.00 -2.67
C LEU A 101 -10.25 -6.76 -2.72
N ASN A 102 -9.15 -6.08 -2.43
CA ASN A 102 -7.88 -6.63 -1.98
C ASN A 102 -7.70 -6.30 -0.49
N PHE A 103 -7.46 -7.29 0.34
CA PHE A 103 -7.32 -7.11 1.78
C PHE A 103 -5.86 -6.91 2.17
N GLY A 104 -5.44 -5.66 2.27
CA GLY A 104 -4.09 -5.30 2.71
C GLY A 104 -3.98 -5.20 4.22
N ILE A 105 -2.99 -5.86 4.79
CA ILE A 105 -2.79 -6.01 6.23
C ILE A 105 -1.37 -5.68 6.68
N SER A 106 -1.23 -5.16 7.91
CA SER A 106 0.07 -4.94 8.54
C SER A 106 -0.02 -4.95 10.08
N PRO A 107 1.14 -5.07 10.77
CA PRO A 107 1.18 -4.86 12.21
C PRO A 107 1.07 -3.37 12.62
N GLY A 108 1.04 -2.44 11.66
CA GLY A 108 1.12 -1.01 11.88
C GLY A 108 2.52 -0.52 12.23
N GLY A 109 2.89 0.65 11.71
CA GLY A 109 4.24 1.21 11.84
C GLY A 109 4.32 2.53 12.62
N LEU A 110 3.19 3.16 12.96
CA LEU A 110 3.17 4.46 13.64
C LEU A 110 3.13 4.30 15.16
N PRO A 111 4.17 4.75 15.90
CA PRO A 111 4.20 4.60 17.35
C PRO A 111 3.07 5.32 18.10
N SER A 112 2.64 6.49 17.62
CA SER A 112 1.53 7.24 18.22
C SER A 112 0.18 6.51 18.10
N ASP A 113 -0.07 5.79 17.00
CA ASP A 113 -1.23 4.91 16.91
C ASP A 113 -1.12 3.79 17.96
N ALA A 114 0.05 3.14 18.06
CA ALA A 114 0.27 2.08 19.05
C ALA A 114 0.07 2.57 20.50
N GLU A 115 0.51 3.79 20.79
CA GLU A 115 0.31 4.41 22.11
C GLU A 115 -1.18 4.70 22.36
N ALA A 116 -1.86 5.34 21.40
CA ALA A 116 -3.28 5.69 21.53
C ALA A 116 -4.19 4.45 21.67
N PHE A 117 -3.85 3.35 21.03
CA PHE A 117 -4.56 2.08 21.14
C PHE A 117 -4.05 1.18 22.30
N GLY A 118 -3.11 1.67 23.12
CA GLY A 118 -2.59 0.92 24.28
C GLY A 118 -1.74 -0.29 23.93
N THR A 119 -1.20 -0.36 22.72
CA THR A 119 -0.43 -1.52 22.23
C THR A 119 1.07 -1.23 22.06
N LEU A 120 1.56 -0.05 22.49
CA LEU A 120 2.95 0.37 22.29
C LEU A 120 3.96 -0.60 22.91
N ALA A 121 3.66 -1.14 24.11
CA ALA A 121 4.51 -2.09 24.82
C ALA A 121 4.20 -3.57 24.48
N ALA A 122 3.21 -3.83 23.64
CA ALA A 122 2.81 -5.18 23.28
C ALA A 122 3.67 -5.75 22.14
N ASP A 123 3.69 -7.08 22.02
CA ASP A 123 4.24 -7.77 20.85
C ASP A 123 3.26 -7.63 19.68
N ARG A 124 3.37 -6.50 18.95
CA ARG A 124 2.49 -6.16 17.84
C ARG A 124 2.58 -7.15 16.66
N ASN A 125 3.72 -7.83 16.50
CA ASN A 125 3.85 -8.87 15.50
C ASN A 125 3.05 -10.11 15.89
N ALA A 126 3.11 -10.53 17.13
CA ALA A 126 2.29 -11.64 17.62
C ALA A 126 0.79 -11.28 17.59
N MET A 127 0.41 -10.04 17.97
CA MET A 127 -0.96 -9.55 17.80
C MET A 127 -1.42 -9.59 16.35
N PHE A 128 -0.59 -9.14 15.41
CA PHE A 128 -0.90 -9.17 13.99
C PHE A 128 -1.18 -10.59 13.49
N VAL A 129 -0.31 -11.55 13.85
CA VAL A 129 -0.47 -12.96 13.44
C VAL A 129 -1.75 -13.55 14.04
N GLU A 130 -1.99 -13.36 15.34
CA GLU A 130 -3.21 -13.85 15.99
C GLU A 130 -4.48 -13.22 15.38
N ALA A 131 -4.46 -11.91 15.12
CA ALA A 131 -5.61 -11.22 14.56
C ALA A 131 -6.00 -11.77 13.18
N ILE A 132 -5.03 -11.92 12.26
CA ILE A 132 -5.33 -12.46 10.93
C ILE A 132 -5.75 -13.92 10.99
N ASP A 133 -5.13 -14.74 11.84
CA ASP A 133 -5.52 -16.13 12.01
C ASP A 133 -6.96 -16.24 12.52
N GLN A 134 -7.37 -15.42 13.50
CA GLN A 134 -8.75 -15.37 13.97
C GLN A 134 -9.72 -14.84 12.92
N VAL A 135 -9.35 -13.82 12.12
CA VAL A 135 -10.18 -13.33 11.02
C VAL A 135 -10.44 -14.44 9.99
N LEU A 136 -9.40 -15.16 9.58
CA LEU A 136 -9.52 -16.26 8.63
C LEU A 136 -10.34 -17.42 9.23
N GLN A 137 -10.12 -17.74 10.50
CA GLN A 137 -10.90 -18.78 11.20
C GLN A 137 -12.39 -18.41 11.29
N ILE A 138 -12.73 -17.15 11.57
CA ILE A 138 -14.13 -16.67 11.56
C ILE A 138 -14.78 -16.94 10.20
N TRP A 139 -14.10 -16.63 9.09
CA TRP A 139 -14.69 -16.82 7.76
C TRP A 139 -14.78 -18.28 7.32
N LEU A 140 -13.94 -19.16 7.87
CA LEU A 140 -13.89 -20.59 7.52
C LEU A 140 -14.75 -21.46 8.45
N SER A 141 -15.13 -20.96 9.64
CA SER A 141 -15.89 -21.72 10.63
C SER A 141 -17.39 -21.42 10.55
N ASP A 142 -18.20 -22.38 11.01
CA ASP A 142 -19.61 -22.17 11.27
C ASP A 142 -19.85 -21.75 12.74
N PRO A 143 -20.89 -20.91 13.02
CA PRO A 143 -21.25 -20.59 14.38
C PRO A 143 -21.82 -21.83 15.12
N PRO A 144 -21.74 -21.87 16.48
CA PRO A 144 -21.20 -20.85 17.36
C PRO A 144 -19.68 -20.79 17.31
N TYR A 145 -19.12 -19.59 17.26
CA TYR A 145 -17.68 -19.40 17.35
C TYR A 145 -17.20 -19.66 18.80
N ASP A 146 -15.97 -20.20 18.92
CA ASP A 146 -15.29 -20.36 20.19
C ASP A 146 -13.77 -20.38 19.95
N ILE A 147 -13.24 -19.22 19.64
CA ILE A 147 -11.84 -19.01 19.29
C ILE A 147 -11.15 -18.34 20.49
N GLN A 148 -10.17 -19.03 21.08
CA GLN A 148 -9.39 -18.54 22.19
C GLN A 148 -8.02 -18.08 21.70
N GLY A 149 -7.60 -16.90 22.11
CA GLY A 149 -6.30 -16.34 21.77
C GLY A 149 -5.59 -15.74 22.99
N ARG A 150 -4.37 -15.32 22.78
CA ARG A 150 -3.58 -14.61 23.78
C ARG A 150 -4.08 -13.17 23.98
N PHE A 151 -4.49 -12.53 22.90
CA PHE A 151 -4.88 -11.12 22.86
C PHE A 151 -6.38 -10.94 22.74
N TRP A 152 -7.06 -11.82 21.99
CA TRP A 152 -8.50 -11.72 21.74
C TRP A 152 -9.19 -13.08 21.84
N ASN A 153 -10.42 -13.04 22.35
CA ASN A 153 -11.31 -14.18 22.37
C ASN A 153 -12.56 -13.87 21.56
N VAL A 154 -13.00 -14.79 20.74
CA VAL A 154 -14.22 -14.67 19.92
C VAL A 154 -15.18 -15.81 20.26
N THR A 155 -16.33 -15.48 20.82
CA THR A 155 -17.35 -16.51 21.12
C THR A 155 -18.77 -15.99 20.91
N THR A 156 -19.64 -16.85 20.38
CA THR A 156 -21.10 -16.62 20.31
C THR A 156 -21.89 -17.78 20.91
N ARG A 157 -21.23 -18.65 21.68
CA ARG A 157 -21.84 -19.90 22.26
C ARG A 157 -23.04 -19.63 23.14
N LYS A 158 -23.07 -18.50 23.85
CA LYS A 158 -24.16 -18.17 24.80
C LYS A 158 -25.31 -17.40 24.14
N THR A 159 -25.11 -16.84 22.96
CA THR A 159 -26.01 -15.85 22.36
C THR A 159 -26.42 -16.17 20.92
N LEU A 160 -25.97 -17.31 20.39
CA LEU A 160 -26.37 -17.75 19.07
C LEU A 160 -27.88 -18.07 19.06
N VAL A 161 -28.61 -17.43 18.14
CA VAL A 161 -29.99 -17.76 17.79
C VAL A 161 -30.03 -17.93 16.28
N ALA A 162 -29.78 -19.16 15.83
CA ALA A 162 -29.55 -19.45 14.40
C ALA A 162 -30.72 -19.11 13.52
N ASP A 163 -31.94 -19.34 14.01
CA ASP A 163 -33.17 -19.16 13.25
C ASP A 163 -33.42 -17.71 12.78
N ILE A 164 -32.83 -16.74 13.49
CA ILE A 164 -32.92 -15.32 13.15
C ILE A 164 -31.55 -14.73 12.72
N GLY A 165 -30.54 -15.57 12.59
CA GLY A 165 -29.20 -15.14 12.18
C GLY A 165 -28.39 -14.39 13.25
N GLN A 166 -28.86 -14.32 14.50
CA GLN A 166 -28.12 -13.68 15.59
C GLN A 166 -26.92 -14.53 16.02
N GLY A 167 -25.76 -13.89 16.16
CA GLY A 167 -24.50 -14.56 16.52
C GLY A 167 -23.72 -15.11 15.32
N ILE A 168 -24.15 -14.80 14.10
CA ILE A 168 -23.50 -15.18 12.84
C ILE A 168 -22.74 -13.98 12.30
N ILE A 169 -21.44 -14.14 12.07
CA ILE A 169 -20.57 -13.12 11.47
C ILE A 169 -20.60 -13.29 9.94
N PRO A 170 -20.84 -12.23 9.16
CA PRO A 170 -20.90 -12.34 7.70
C PRO A 170 -19.55 -12.76 7.11
N ARG A 171 -19.61 -13.51 6.01
CA ARG A 171 -18.45 -13.94 5.23
C ARG A 171 -18.28 -13.06 4.01
N PRO A 172 -17.04 -12.82 3.53
CA PRO A 172 -16.83 -12.06 2.31
C PRO A 172 -17.46 -12.75 1.08
N LEU A 173 -17.68 -11.99 0.03
CA LEU A 173 -18.16 -12.49 -1.27
C LEU A 173 -17.14 -13.39 -1.93
N GLN A 174 -15.87 -12.96 -1.93
CA GLN A 174 -14.73 -13.72 -2.47
C GLN A 174 -14.42 -14.91 -1.54
N ARG A 175 -14.19 -16.11 -2.11
CA ARG A 175 -13.95 -17.33 -1.37
C ARG A 175 -12.54 -17.86 -1.62
N PRO A 176 -11.86 -18.37 -0.60
CA PRO A 176 -12.22 -18.46 0.82
C PRO A 176 -12.20 -17.09 1.52
N HIS A 177 -11.52 -16.10 0.96
CA HIS A 177 -11.38 -14.72 1.42
C HIS A 177 -10.92 -13.82 0.27
N PRO A 178 -11.01 -12.48 0.35
CA PRO A 178 -10.37 -11.56 -0.60
C PRO A 178 -8.86 -11.84 -0.70
N PRO A 179 -8.23 -11.59 -1.86
CA PRO A 179 -6.76 -11.65 -1.97
C PRO A 179 -6.10 -10.82 -0.87
N ILE A 180 -5.14 -11.42 -0.16
CA ILE A 180 -4.43 -10.75 0.93
C ILE A 180 -3.11 -10.21 0.42
N VAL A 181 -2.84 -8.94 0.72
CA VAL A 181 -1.59 -8.26 0.40
C VAL A 181 -0.92 -7.73 1.66
N CYS A 182 0.42 -7.71 1.68
CA CYS A 182 1.20 -7.24 2.81
C CYS A 182 2.12 -6.10 2.38
N ALA A 183 2.05 -4.95 3.07
CA ALA A 183 2.99 -3.86 2.85
C ALA A 183 4.38 -4.22 3.40
N VAL A 184 5.41 -3.95 2.62
CA VAL A 184 6.79 -4.25 2.94
C VAL A 184 7.62 -2.99 2.98
N VAL A 185 8.18 -2.71 4.15
CA VAL A 185 8.97 -1.50 4.43
C VAL A 185 10.37 -1.82 4.98
N ALA A 186 10.71 -3.08 5.17
CA ALA A 186 12.00 -3.48 5.71
C ALA A 186 12.85 -4.20 4.66
N PRO A 187 14.12 -3.81 4.48
CA PRO A 187 15.06 -4.58 3.67
C PRO A 187 15.18 -6.03 4.17
N PHE A 188 15.32 -6.98 3.25
CA PHE A 188 15.46 -8.42 3.56
C PHE A 188 14.36 -8.97 4.49
N SER A 189 13.14 -8.49 4.33
CA SER A 189 12.02 -8.74 5.25
C SER A 189 11.70 -10.22 5.39
N LYS A 190 11.83 -10.74 6.62
CA LYS A 190 11.32 -12.09 6.98
C LYS A 190 9.79 -12.14 6.90
N GLY A 191 9.12 -11.02 7.11
CA GLY A 191 7.65 -10.91 6.98
C GLY A 191 7.15 -11.26 5.59
N ILE A 192 7.91 -10.95 4.52
CA ILE A 192 7.58 -11.38 3.16
C ILE A 192 7.61 -12.90 3.05
N THR A 193 8.65 -13.56 3.59
CA THR A 193 8.77 -15.00 3.54
C THR A 193 7.57 -15.67 4.21
N GLU A 194 7.17 -15.20 5.39
CA GLU A 194 6.00 -15.73 6.11
C GLU A 194 4.68 -15.46 5.38
N ALA A 195 4.48 -14.24 4.87
CA ALA A 195 3.30 -13.87 4.09
C ALA A 195 3.20 -14.70 2.80
N ALA A 196 4.30 -14.82 2.06
CA ALA A 196 4.35 -15.60 0.84
C ALA A 196 4.12 -17.09 1.09
N ALA A 197 4.61 -17.66 2.19
CA ALA A 197 4.33 -19.05 2.56
C ALA A 197 2.83 -19.32 2.78
N ARG A 198 2.09 -18.29 3.23
CA ARG A 198 0.62 -18.33 3.39
C ARG A 198 -0.17 -18.05 2.10
N GLY A 199 0.48 -17.72 0.99
CA GLY A 199 -0.20 -17.37 -0.27
C GLY A 199 -0.48 -15.89 -0.45
N TRP A 200 0.06 -15.02 0.39
CA TRP A 200 -0.16 -13.59 0.34
C TRP A 200 0.89 -12.88 -0.51
N GLU A 201 0.53 -11.75 -1.06
CA GLU A 201 1.34 -11.04 -2.06
C GLU A 201 1.96 -9.75 -1.48
N PRO A 202 3.19 -9.38 -1.89
CA PRO A 202 3.86 -8.21 -1.34
C PRO A 202 3.51 -6.92 -2.10
N ILE A 203 3.48 -5.80 -1.34
CA ILE A 203 3.57 -4.43 -1.85
C ILE A 203 4.83 -3.80 -1.28
N SER A 204 5.82 -3.50 -2.12
CA SER A 204 7.01 -2.75 -1.72
C SER A 204 6.73 -1.26 -1.66
N ALA A 205 7.06 -0.62 -0.52
CA ALA A 205 6.75 0.79 -0.27
C ALA A 205 7.51 1.75 -1.19
N ASN A 206 6.90 2.89 -1.51
CA ASN A 206 7.43 3.90 -2.43
C ASN A 206 8.69 4.65 -1.93
N PHE A 207 8.94 4.65 -0.63
CA PHE A 207 10.07 5.35 -0.01
C PHE A 207 11.32 4.48 0.16
N LEU A 208 11.37 3.32 -0.48
CA LEU A 208 12.54 2.44 -0.45
C LEU A 208 13.48 2.68 -1.64
N LEU A 209 14.77 2.66 -1.38
CA LEU A 209 15.79 2.67 -2.43
C LEU A 209 15.72 1.39 -3.27
N PRO A 210 16.11 1.43 -4.56
CA PRO A 210 16.02 0.26 -5.45
C PRO A 210 16.66 -1.00 -4.87
N GLN A 211 17.81 -0.89 -4.21
CA GLN A 211 18.50 -2.01 -3.57
C GLN A 211 17.68 -2.69 -2.46
N TRP A 212 16.89 -1.90 -1.73
CA TRP A 212 16.00 -2.43 -0.69
C TRP A 212 14.78 -3.10 -1.28
N VAL A 213 14.19 -2.52 -2.33
CA VAL A 213 13.11 -3.16 -3.10
C VAL A 213 13.60 -4.49 -3.68
N ARG A 214 14.78 -4.52 -4.31
CA ARG A 214 15.40 -5.74 -4.85
C ARG A 214 15.55 -6.85 -3.81
N SER A 215 15.83 -6.49 -2.55
CA SER A 215 15.99 -7.45 -1.46
C SER A 215 14.71 -8.22 -1.10
N HIS A 216 13.56 -7.77 -1.57
CA HIS A 216 12.26 -8.40 -1.30
C HIS A 216 12.02 -9.63 -2.16
N TRP A 217 12.45 -9.62 -3.42
CA TRP A 217 12.20 -10.72 -4.35
C TRP A 217 12.72 -12.08 -3.87
N PRO A 218 14.00 -12.21 -3.44
CA PRO A 218 14.48 -13.49 -2.90
C PRO A 218 13.68 -13.99 -1.71
N LYS A 219 13.16 -13.09 -0.86
CA LYS A 219 12.34 -13.41 0.29
C LYS A 219 10.93 -13.87 -0.11
N TYR A 220 10.38 -13.30 -1.17
CA TYR A 220 9.12 -13.73 -1.76
C TYR A 220 9.25 -15.13 -2.39
N VAL A 221 10.33 -15.38 -3.16
CA VAL A 221 10.65 -16.69 -3.74
C VAL A 221 10.79 -17.76 -2.65
N GLU A 222 11.58 -17.48 -1.60
CA GLU A 222 11.74 -18.36 -0.44
C GLU A 222 10.39 -18.73 0.20
N GLY A 223 9.52 -17.74 0.41
CA GLY A 223 8.21 -17.97 1.02
C GLY A 223 7.27 -18.75 0.12
N CYS A 224 7.22 -18.45 -1.18
CA CYS A 224 6.43 -19.22 -2.14
C CYS A 224 6.84 -20.69 -2.17
N ALA A 225 8.16 -20.98 -2.22
CA ALA A 225 8.68 -22.33 -2.19
C ALA A 225 8.29 -23.09 -0.90
N ARG A 226 8.36 -22.45 0.26
CA ARG A 226 7.89 -23.00 1.54
C ARG A 226 6.39 -23.32 1.53
N GLY A 227 5.60 -22.50 0.82
CA GLY A 227 4.16 -22.73 0.61
C GLY A 227 3.81 -23.66 -0.55
N GLY A 228 4.81 -24.35 -1.16
CA GLY A 228 4.60 -25.27 -2.27
C GLY A 228 4.21 -24.61 -3.58
N ARG A 229 4.57 -23.32 -3.78
CA ARG A 229 4.21 -22.53 -4.96
C ARG A 229 5.45 -21.95 -5.64
N THR A 230 5.34 -21.67 -6.94
CA THR A 230 6.33 -20.91 -7.68
C THR A 230 6.03 -19.41 -7.55
N ALA A 231 7.05 -18.62 -7.28
CA ALA A 231 6.91 -17.16 -7.27
C ALA A 231 6.69 -16.63 -8.69
N ASP A 232 5.69 -15.75 -8.84
CA ASP A 232 5.41 -15.07 -10.10
C ASP A 232 5.61 -13.56 -9.90
N PRO A 233 6.47 -12.90 -10.68
CA PRO A 233 6.63 -11.44 -10.63
C PRO A 233 5.32 -10.68 -10.88
N ALA A 234 4.35 -11.27 -11.59
CA ALA A 234 3.05 -10.66 -11.82
C ALA A 234 2.31 -10.33 -10.52
N ASN A 235 2.59 -11.05 -9.43
CA ASN A 235 1.96 -10.88 -8.12
C ASN A 235 2.73 -9.90 -7.20
N TRP A 236 3.85 -9.36 -7.65
CA TRP A 236 4.61 -8.39 -6.89
C TRP A 236 4.28 -6.96 -7.32
N ARG A 237 3.88 -6.16 -6.34
CA ARG A 237 3.54 -4.74 -6.50
C ARG A 237 4.67 -3.88 -5.95
N VAL A 238 5.04 -2.85 -6.70
CA VAL A 238 6.08 -1.90 -6.27
C VAL A 238 5.52 -0.49 -6.40
N ALA A 239 5.45 0.22 -5.27
CA ALA A 239 5.01 1.61 -5.25
C ALA A 239 6.19 2.55 -5.54
N LYS A 240 5.93 3.64 -6.26
CA LYS A 240 6.93 4.66 -6.59
C LYS A 240 6.33 6.05 -6.68
N SER A 241 7.04 7.03 -6.12
CA SER A 241 6.71 8.45 -6.30
C SER A 241 7.08 8.88 -7.70
N ILE A 242 6.08 9.28 -8.48
CA ILE A 242 6.24 9.63 -9.90
C ILE A 242 5.51 10.95 -10.18
N PHE A 243 6.13 11.84 -10.95
CA PHE A 243 5.47 13.03 -11.48
C PHE A 243 5.82 13.23 -12.96
N VAL A 244 4.79 13.33 -13.79
CA VAL A 244 4.93 13.52 -15.22
C VAL A 244 4.36 14.88 -15.62
N ALA A 245 5.09 15.65 -16.43
CA ALA A 245 4.59 16.89 -16.99
C ALA A 245 4.88 16.97 -18.49
N ASP A 246 4.19 17.88 -19.18
CA ASP A 246 4.39 18.10 -20.61
C ASP A 246 5.79 18.67 -20.92
N ASP A 247 6.43 19.33 -19.95
CA ASP A 247 7.80 19.83 -20.09
C ASP A 247 8.66 19.58 -18.85
N ALA A 248 9.98 19.49 -19.03
CA ALA A 248 10.95 19.16 -18.02
C ALA A 248 11.09 20.21 -16.91
N ALA A 249 10.86 21.50 -17.21
CA ALA A 249 10.99 22.57 -16.24
C ALA A 249 9.83 22.52 -15.23
N THR A 250 8.61 22.32 -15.71
CA THR A 250 7.43 22.13 -14.87
C THR A 250 7.56 20.86 -14.04
N ALA A 251 8.00 19.74 -14.63
CA ALA A 251 8.22 18.47 -13.91
C ALA A 251 9.21 18.65 -12.76
N ARG A 252 10.37 19.27 -13.03
CA ARG A 252 11.40 19.52 -12.03
C ARG A 252 10.88 20.43 -10.92
N ARG A 253 10.27 21.57 -11.28
CA ARG A 253 9.73 22.52 -10.29
C ARG A 253 8.73 21.84 -9.35
N TYR A 254 7.73 21.15 -9.88
CA TYR A 254 6.70 20.50 -9.07
C TYR A 254 7.27 19.39 -8.17
N ALA A 255 8.27 18.65 -8.64
CA ALA A 255 8.86 17.55 -7.88
C ALA A 255 9.91 17.99 -6.84
N THR A 256 10.62 19.12 -7.07
CA THR A 256 11.82 19.45 -6.29
C THR A 256 11.84 20.79 -5.58
N ASP A 257 10.92 21.71 -5.90
CA ASP A 257 10.88 23.03 -5.25
C ASP A 257 10.57 22.91 -3.74
N PRO A 258 10.93 23.90 -2.93
CA PRO A 258 10.70 23.88 -1.48
C PRO A 258 9.25 23.58 -1.08
N ASP A 259 8.28 24.08 -1.87
CA ASP A 259 6.85 23.87 -1.64
C ASP A 259 6.28 22.60 -2.30
N SER A 260 7.12 21.80 -2.93
CA SER A 260 6.73 20.54 -3.59
C SER A 260 6.00 19.60 -2.63
N PRO A 261 4.89 18.96 -3.07
CA PRO A 261 4.22 17.93 -2.29
C PRO A 261 5.13 16.70 -2.05
N TYR A 262 6.04 16.40 -2.98
CA TYR A 262 7.05 15.34 -2.81
C TYR A 262 8.06 15.66 -1.73
N ARG A 263 8.57 16.89 -1.69
CA ARG A 263 9.49 17.33 -0.62
C ARG A 263 8.80 17.34 0.73
N PHE A 264 7.55 17.77 0.79
CA PHE A 264 6.76 17.69 2.03
C PHE A 264 6.61 16.24 2.49
N TYR A 265 6.18 15.34 1.61
CA TYR A 265 6.07 13.91 1.91
C TYR A 265 7.39 13.34 2.45
N TYR A 266 8.48 13.51 1.72
CA TYR A 266 9.78 12.95 2.13
C TYR A 266 10.38 13.63 3.36
N SER A 267 10.05 14.89 3.65
CA SER A 267 10.43 15.54 4.91
C SER A 267 9.76 14.88 6.11
N GLN A 268 8.46 14.54 5.99
CA GLN A 268 7.72 13.79 7.00
C GLN A 268 8.31 12.37 7.18
N MET A 269 8.52 11.65 6.08
CA MET A 269 9.08 10.30 6.12
C MET A 269 10.49 10.26 6.71
N LEU A 270 11.38 11.18 6.30
CA LEU A 270 12.73 11.26 6.85
C LEU A 270 12.70 11.55 8.36
N THR A 271 11.82 12.44 8.80
CA THR A 271 11.65 12.76 10.23
C THR A 271 11.15 11.54 11.00
N LYS A 272 10.11 10.86 10.51
CA LYS A 272 9.56 9.64 11.13
C LYS A 272 10.61 8.53 11.22
N MET A 273 11.33 8.27 10.13
CA MET A 273 12.35 7.21 10.08
C MET A 273 13.57 7.52 10.96
N ARG A 274 14.02 8.77 11.02
CA ARG A 274 15.08 9.18 11.95
C ARG A 274 14.67 8.97 13.41
N ARG A 275 13.47 9.39 13.79
CA ARG A 275 12.95 9.18 15.17
C ARG A 275 12.79 7.71 15.51
N ALA A 276 12.50 6.87 14.53
CA ALA A 276 12.40 5.42 14.70
C ALA A 276 13.75 4.69 14.65
N GLY A 277 14.88 5.41 14.51
CA GLY A 277 16.21 4.81 14.35
C GLY A 277 16.40 4.03 13.05
N ARG A 278 15.68 4.41 11.99
CA ARG A 278 15.63 3.71 10.69
C ARG A 278 16.08 4.59 9.53
N ALA A 279 16.96 5.56 9.78
CA ALA A 279 17.50 6.44 8.73
C ALA A 279 18.27 5.68 7.63
N GLU A 280 18.74 4.46 7.94
CA GLU A 280 19.42 3.58 6.99
C GLU A 280 18.60 3.25 5.73
N LEU A 281 17.27 3.39 5.78
CA LEU A 281 16.39 3.18 4.62
C LEU A 281 16.69 4.16 3.47
N PHE A 282 17.21 5.35 3.79
CA PHE A 282 17.54 6.39 2.83
C PHE A 282 19.04 6.47 2.49
N LYS A 283 19.86 5.59 3.06
CA LYS A 283 21.29 5.56 2.80
C LYS A 283 21.63 4.70 1.60
N ARG A 284 22.41 5.25 0.67
CA ARG A 284 23.01 4.45 -0.43
C ARG A 284 24.08 3.51 0.10
N ASP A 285 24.88 4.01 1.05
CA ASP A 285 25.88 3.25 1.79
C ASP A 285 25.46 3.22 3.27
N ARG A 286 25.41 2.04 3.84
CA ARG A 286 25.07 1.84 5.27
C ARG A 286 26.07 2.51 6.23
N ALA A 287 27.32 2.67 5.81
CA ALA A 287 28.35 3.35 6.60
C ALA A 287 28.16 4.88 6.67
N MET A 288 27.30 5.45 5.83
CA MET A 288 26.97 6.87 5.83
C MET A 288 26.34 7.27 7.18
N PRO A 289 26.80 8.35 7.85
CA PRO A 289 26.17 8.86 9.08
C PRO A 289 24.71 9.26 8.84
N ASP A 290 23.85 9.14 9.89
CA ASP A 290 22.42 9.47 9.79
C ASP A 290 22.15 10.94 9.47
N ASP A 291 23.00 11.84 10.00
CA ASP A 291 22.94 13.29 9.78
C ASP A 291 23.37 13.71 8.38
N ALA A 292 24.18 12.89 7.69
CA ALA A 292 24.59 13.14 6.31
C ALA A 292 23.48 12.84 5.28
N VAL A 293 22.38 12.21 5.66
CA VAL A 293 21.23 11.99 4.77
C VAL A 293 20.45 13.29 4.64
N THR A 294 20.48 13.93 3.49
CA THR A 294 19.73 15.17 3.24
C THR A 294 18.38 14.90 2.58
N LEU A 295 17.43 15.83 2.74
CA LEU A 295 16.14 15.75 2.05
C LEU A 295 16.30 15.80 0.53
N ASP A 296 17.27 16.56 0.04
CA ASP A 296 17.57 16.67 -1.39
C ASP A 296 18.06 15.33 -1.95
N ASP A 297 18.93 14.63 -1.23
CA ASP A 297 19.39 13.29 -1.63
C ASP A 297 18.24 12.28 -1.64
N VAL A 298 17.36 12.34 -0.64
CA VAL A 298 16.19 11.47 -0.55
C VAL A 298 15.26 11.70 -1.75
N CYS A 299 14.90 12.96 -2.02
CA CYS A 299 14.02 13.28 -3.15
C CYS A 299 14.65 12.90 -4.49
N LYS A 300 15.94 13.21 -4.69
CA LYS A 300 16.68 12.87 -5.91
C LYS A 300 16.71 11.36 -6.20
N GLN A 301 16.71 10.53 -5.15
CA GLN A 301 16.78 9.07 -5.29
C GLN A 301 15.39 8.41 -5.43
N LEU A 302 14.38 9.02 -4.84
CA LEU A 302 13.09 8.35 -4.66
C LEU A 302 11.98 8.90 -5.55
N VAL A 303 12.14 10.11 -6.13
CA VAL A 303 11.12 10.70 -7.01
C VAL A 303 11.55 10.56 -8.46
N ILE A 304 10.78 9.82 -9.24
CA ILE A 304 10.87 9.79 -10.69
C ILE A 304 10.09 11.00 -11.22
N HIS A 305 10.71 11.85 -12.04
CA HIS A 305 9.98 12.97 -12.62
C HIS A 305 10.56 13.39 -13.99
N GLY A 306 9.73 13.97 -14.83
CA GLY A 306 10.13 14.45 -16.16
C GLY A 306 9.00 14.51 -17.16
N THR A 307 9.38 14.61 -18.42
CA THR A 307 8.48 14.39 -19.56
C THR A 307 8.13 12.90 -19.67
N PRO A 308 7.09 12.52 -20.43
CA PRO A 308 6.71 11.11 -20.60
C PRO A 308 7.87 10.19 -21.04
N ASP A 309 8.74 10.63 -21.95
CA ASP A 309 9.88 9.84 -22.40
C ASP A 309 10.92 9.66 -21.27
N ALA A 310 11.28 10.75 -20.59
CA ALA A 310 12.24 10.70 -19.49
C ALA A 310 11.73 9.87 -18.30
N VAL A 311 10.42 9.90 -18.03
CA VAL A 311 9.82 9.08 -16.95
C VAL A 311 9.79 7.60 -17.36
N ALA A 312 9.48 7.28 -18.63
CA ALA A 312 9.51 5.91 -19.11
C ALA A 312 10.93 5.30 -19.01
N GLU A 313 11.97 6.05 -19.38
CA GLU A 313 13.37 5.63 -19.22
C GLU A 313 13.74 5.38 -17.75
N GLN A 314 13.35 6.30 -16.85
CA GLN A 314 13.61 6.15 -15.42
C GLN A 314 12.89 4.94 -14.81
N ILE A 315 11.67 4.64 -15.24
CA ILE A 315 10.93 3.44 -14.80
C ILE A 315 11.62 2.16 -15.27
N LEU A 316 12.10 2.12 -16.51
CA LEU A 316 12.85 0.98 -17.04
C LEU A 316 14.17 0.77 -16.28
N ALA A 317 14.93 1.85 -16.05
CA ALA A 317 16.16 1.80 -15.27
C ALA A 317 15.91 1.39 -13.80
N PHE A 318 14.79 1.82 -13.20
CA PHE A 318 14.38 1.36 -11.87
C PHE A 318 14.09 -0.15 -11.86
N ARG A 319 13.38 -0.65 -12.88
CA ARG A 319 13.08 -2.08 -13.02
C ARG A 319 14.35 -2.93 -13.19
N GLU A 320 15.33 -2.47 -13.95
CA GLU A 320 16.64 -3.15 -14.06
C GLU A 320 17.33 -3.29 -12.70
N GLN A 321 17.24 -2.27 -11.85
CA GLN A 321 17.85 -2.27 -10.52
C GLN A 321 17.09 -3.15 -9.51
N THR A 322 15.76 -3.22 -9.62
CA THR A 322 14.91 -3.91 -8.64
C THR A 322 14.59 -5.35 -9.01
N GLY A 323 14.56 -5.67 -10.28
CA GLY A 323 14.06 -6.91 -10.86
C GLY A 323 12.62 -6.76 -11.37
N ASP A 324 12.10 -7.85 -11.92
CA ASP A 324 10.77 -7.90 -12.52
C ASP A 324 9.65 -7.86 -11.48
N PHE A 325 8.63 -7.04 -11.74
CA PHE A 325 7.40 -6.96 -10.95
C PHE A 325 6.20 -6.71 -11.86
N GLY A 326 4.99 -7.10 -11.41
CA GLY A 326 3.76 -7.07 -12.20
C GLY A 326 3.08 -5.71 -12.24
N THR A 327 2.97 -5.05 -11.08
CA THR A 327 2.25 -3.78 -10.96
C THR A 327 3.15 -2.66 -10.46
N LEU A 328 3.18 -1.55 -11.19
CA LEU A 328 3.74 -0.29 -10.74
C LEU A 328 2.64 0.55 -10.09
N LEU A 329 2.71 0.72 -8.78
CA LEU A 329 1.79 1.58 -8.06
C LEU A 329 2.29 3.03 -8.09
N TYR A 330 1.58 3.89 -8.81
CA TYR A 330 1.77 5.34 -8.74
C TYR A 330 1.43 5.81 -7.33
N ALA A 331 2.41 6.30 -6.58
CA ALA A 331 2.18 6.82 -5.24
C ALA A 331 1.55 8.22 -5.33
N GLY A 332 0.32 8.34 -4.85
CA GLY A 332 -0.39 9.61 -4.74
C GLY A 332 0.22 10.50 -3.66
N HIS A 333 0.28 11.78 -3.94
CA HIS A 333 0.73 12.83 -3.02
C HIS A 333 -0.30 13.96 -3.00
N ASP A 334 -0.12 14.91 -2.08
CA ASP A 334 -0.98 16.08 -1.99
C ASP A 334 -1.13 16.81 -3.34
N TRP A 335 -2.34 17.23 -3.67
CA TRP A 335 -2.60 18.00 -4.87
C TRP A 335 -2.35 19.50 -4.61
N ALA A 336 -1.07 19.87 -4.54
CA ALA A 336 -0.66 21.28 -4.38
C ALA A 336 -1.13 22.15 -5.58
N ASP A 337 -1.15 21.56 -6.78
CA ASP A 337 -1.78 22.07 -7.98
C ASP A 337 -2.63 20.92 -8.58
N PRO A 338 -3.97 20.97 -8.41
CA PRO A 338 -4.86 19.91 -8.89
C PRO A 338 -4.81 19.68 -10.40
N ALA A 339 -4.58 20.73 -11.20
CA ALA A 339 -4.51 20.59 -12.66
C ALA A 339 -3.25 19.81 -13.08
N LEU A 340 -2.10 20.15 -12.50
CA LEU A 340 -0.84 19.44 -12.75
C LEU A 340 -0.86 18.00 -12.20
N ALA A 341 -1.43 17.77 -11.01
CA ALA A 341 -1.55 16.45 -10.44
C ALA A 341 -2.42 15.51 -11.31
N ARG A 342 -3.59 15.97 -11.75
CA ARG A 342 -4.45 15.25 -12.71
C ARG A 342 -3.73 14.99 -14.03
N ARG A 343 -3.06 16.03 -14.60
CA ARG A 343 -2.31 15.89 -15.84
C ARG A 343 -1.22 14.84 -15.74
N SER A 344 -0.52 14.78 -14.59
CA SER A 344 0.52 13.77 -14.35
C SER A 344 -0.04 12.33 -14.41
N MET A 345 -1.20 12.07 -13.82
CA MET A 345 -1.84 10.76 -13.89
C MET A 345 -2.28 10.40 -15.32
N VAL A 346 -2.83 11.37 -16.06
CA VAL A 346 -3.21 11.19 -17.48
C VAL A 346 -1.98 10.86 -18.31
N LEU A 347 -0.90 11.64 -18.19
CA LEU A 347 0.34 11.41 -18.93
C LEU A 347 0.98 10.05 -18.59
N LEU A 348 0.92 9.65 -17.32
CA LEU A 348 1.40 8.33 -16.92
C LEU A 348 0.62 7.23 -17.65
N ALA A 349 -0.72 7.27 -17.59
CA ALA A 349 -1.57 6.23 -18.17
C ALA A 349 -1.48 6.19 -19.69
N GLU A 350 -1.61 7.34 -20.36
CA GLU A 350 -1.77 7.41 -21.81
C GLU A 350 -0.45 7.43 -22.58
N GLN A 351 0.64 7.90 -21.96
CA GLN A 351 1.89 8.07 -22.67
C GLN A 351 3.05 7.26 -22.08
N VAL A 352 3.23 7.25 -20.76
CA VAL A 352 4.36 6.58 -20.12
C VAL A 352 4.18 5.06 -20.15
N MET A 353 3.05 4.56 -19.63
CA MET A 353 2.82 3.11 -19.52
C MET A 353 2.84 2.39 -20.86
N PRO A 354 2.26 2.93 -21.95
CA PRO A 354 2.41 2.30 -23.28
C PRO A 354 3.87 2.23 -23.76
N ARG A 355 4.68 3.29 -23.51
CA ARG A 355 6.12 3.29 -23.87
C ARG A 355 6.91 2.24 -23.10
N VAL A 356 6.68 2.17 -21.79
CA VAL A 356 7.30 1.17 -20.92
C VAL A 356 6.94 -0.24 -21.38
N ASN A 357 5.66 -0.53 -21.61
CA ASN A 357 5.22 -1.85 -22.01
C ASN A 357 5.76 -2.24 -23.40
N ALA A 358 5.78 -1.32 -24.36
CA ALA A 358 6.39 -1.57 -25.67
C ALA A 358 7.90 -1.87 -25.59
N ALA A 359 8.63 -1.24 -24.65
CA ALA A 359 10.03 -1.54 -24.43
C ALA A 359 10.23 -2.93 -23.81
N LEU A 360 9.40 -3.30 -22.82
CA LEU A 360 9.42 -4.61 -22.17
C LEU A 360 9.09 -5.74 -23.14
N ASP A 361 8.13 -5.54 -24.05
CA ASP A 361 7.76 -6.53 -25.05
C ASP A 361 8.89 -6.75 -26.06
N ARG A 362 9.56 -5.67 -26.51
CA ARG A 362 10.75 -5.79 -27.37
C ARG A 362 11.87 -6.56 -26.70
N ALA A 363 12.12 -6.29 -25.40
CA ALA A 363 13.15 -7.00 -24.64
C ALA A 363 12.85 -8.51 -24.50
N ARG A 364 11.57 -8.87 -24.29
CA ARG A 364 11.14 -10.29 -24.24
C ARG A 364 11.35 -11.01 -25.57
N VAL A 365 10.98 -10.36 -26.68
CA VAL A 365 11.19 -10.93 -28.04
C VAL A 365 12.67 -11.10 -28.35
N ALA A 366 13.52 -10.18 -27.92
CA ALA A 366 14.97 -10.28 -28.14
C ALA A 366 15.65 -11.36 -27.25
N ALA A 367 15.03 -11.78 -26.16
CA ALA A 367 15.55 -12.80 -25.23
C ALA A 367 15.02 -14.22 -25.53
N ALA A 368 13.98 -14.36 -26.38
CA ALA A 368 13.38 -15.63 -26.80
C ALA A 368 14.04 -16.17 -28.07
#